data_7b0b2316e3e2299a667fe45869868761
#
_entry.id   7b0b2316e3e2299a667fe45869868761
#
_cell.length_a   1.000
_cell.length_b   1.000
_cell.length_c   1.000
_cell.angle_alpha   90.00
_cell.angle_beta   90.00
_cell.angle_gamma   90.00
#
_symmetry.space_group_name_H-M   'P 1'
#
loop_
_entity.id
_entity.type
_entity.pdbx_description
1 polymer ?
#
loop_
_entity_poly.entity_id
_entity_poly.type
_entity_poly.pdbx_seq_one_letter_code
_entity_poly.pdbx_strand_id
1 'polypeptide(L)'
;MVVLLCNDRIRLTVLPAFLCTMKKNDIFEDTKKKSDASVYRKKSKTLLIALIVLACAVVFFLAFLFAYRKIKNYLYTSSSVFSLTEKWKAYDYEAVYEISSHMLERKPFSNTALTYHGYSSFYLAVSQTDTSLSQGYLDEAVNCMRLALFSAKKSLVPQLQYMLGKAYFYKNTVTSFYYADLALKYLSLAKDNGYKANDIPEYMGLSYAALGKPMESISSFTEALLLRESDSLLISIAEQYYKVGQTSAAKQYLYRIKKESSDELLVLRAMGLLGAIYTDEKNFSDAKAEFEEILRKNKNSADAYYGLGVLYEKQGDMVKARSEWRKALKLQVNHSGSLSKLSEYAK
;
A
#
# COMPACT_ATOMS: atom_id res chain seq x y z
N MET A 1 37.55 -7.00 -15.51
CA MET A 1 38.65 -6.09 -15.13
C MET A 1 38.49 -5.85 -13.63
N VAL A 2 39.37 -6.54 -12.90
CA VAL A 2 39.41 -6.59 -11.43
C VAL A 2 40.17 -5.38 -10.94
N VAL A 3 39.62 -4.61 -9.99
CA VAL A 3 40.43 -3.68 -9.19
C VAL A 3 40.14 -3.98 -7.72
N LEU A 4 41.16 -4.49 -7.10
CA LEU A 4 41.30 -4.81 -5.69
C LEU A 4 41.28 -3.53 -4.83
N LEU A 5 40.55 -3.62 -3.75
CA LEU A 5 40.57 -2.68 -2.66
C LEU A 5 41.78 -2.87 -1.78
N CYS A 6 42.54 -1.82 -1.58
CA CYS A 6 43.50 -1.73 -0.50
C CYS A 6 42.87 -1.04 0.71
N ASN A 7 42.98 -1.74 1.80
CA ASN A 7 42.63 -1.37 3.15
C ASN A 7 43.78 -0.55 3.73
N ASP A 8 43.62 0.74 3.97
CA ASP A 8 44.64 1.52 4.65
C ASP A 8 44.09 2.31 5.83
N ARG A 9 44.63 1.92 6.96
CA ARG A 9 44.51 2.59 8.26
C ARG A 9 45.15 3.98 8.17
N ILE A 10 44.40 5.03 8.37
CA ILE A 10 44.94 6.36 8.61
C ILE A 10 45.41 6.43 10.07
N ARG A 11 46.72 6.32 10.26
CA ARG A 11 47.43 6.72 11.48
C ARG A 11 47.56 8.24 11.49
N LEU A 12 46.89 8.87 12.43
CA LEU A 12 47.15 10.28 12.80
C LEU A 12 48.46 10.32 13.60
N THR A 13 49.53 10.73 12.93
CA THR A 13 50.79 11.16 13.59
C THR A 13 50.65 12.61 14.01
N VAL A 14 50.63 12.81 15.33
CA VAL A 14 50.77 14.13 15.95
C VAL A 14 52.25 14.48 15.90
N LEU A 15 52.57 15.56 15.24
CA LEU A 15 53.93 16.17 15.29
C LEU A 15 54.01 17.09 16.49
N PRO A 16 55.04 16.97 17.33
CA PRO A 16 55.42 18.03 18.28
C PRO A 16 56.54 18.87 17.69
N ALA A 17 56.48 20.13 17.85
CA ALA A 17 57.67 20.95 18.02
C ALA A 17 57.33 22.43 17.92
N PHE A 18 57.55 23.10 18.97
CA PHE A 18 58.42 24.30 18.92
C PHE A 18 58.88 24.60 20.34
N LEU A 19 60.01 23.98 20.71
CA LEU A 19 60.85 24.48 21.80
C LEU A 19 61.84 25.47 21.18
N CYS A 20 61.62 26.72 21.43
CA CYS A 20 62.61 27.74 21.15
C CYS A 20 63.34 28.10 22.44
N THR A 21 64.62 27.73 22.47
CA THR A 21 65.60 28.02 23.51
C THR A 21 65.83 29.53 23.63
N MET A 22 65.64 30.09 24.79
CA MET A 22 66.21 31.40 25.13
C MET A 22 67.37 31.26 26.10
N LYS A 23 68.47 31.85 25.68
CA LYS A 23 69.75 31.99 26.33
C LYS A 23 69.67 32.92 27.55
N LYS A 24 70.32 32.50 28.64
CA LYS A 24 70.55 33.23 29.87
C LYS A 24 71.60 34.32 29.62
N ASN A 25 71.37 35.53 30.06
CA ASN A 25 72.40 36.46 30.44
C ASN A 25 71.92 37.30 31.61
N ASP A 26 72.77 37.24 32.64
CA ASP A 26 72.74 38.00 33.89
C ASP A 26 72.98 39.46 33.62
N ILE A 27 72.35 40.36 34.37
CA ILE A 27 72.92 41.55 34.98
C ILE A 27 72.07 41.95 36.19
N PHE A 28 72.80 42.20 37.25
CA PHE A 28 72.47 42.50 38.67
C PHE A 28 71.93 43.89 38.89
N GLU A 29 71.13 43.98 39.96
CA GLU A 29 70.91 45.10 40.91
C GLU A 29 70.00 46.27 40.57
N ASP A 30 69.16 46.43 41.52
CA ASP A 30 68.61 47.62 42.19
C ASP A 30 67.24 48.12 41.76
N THR A 31 66.28 47.86 42.59
CA THR A 31 65.47 48.86 43.36
C THR A 31 64.17 48.22 43.88
N LYS A 32 64.17 48.04 45.22
CA LYS A 32 62.97 47.81 45.99
C LYS A 32 62.03 49.01 45.95
N LYS A 33 60.74 48.72 45.78
CA LYS A 33 59.54 49.54 45.93
C LYS A 33 58.91 50.06 44.67
N LYS A 34 58.23 49.17 43.95
CA LYS A 34 57.00 49.48 43.18
C LYS A 34 56.45 48.17 42.52
N SER A 35 56.07 47.14 43.30
CA SER A 35 55.77 45.89 42.67
C SER A 35 54.39 45.22 42.96
N ASP A 36 53.61 45.73 43.87
CA ASP A 36 52.40 44.93 44.19
C ASP A 36 51.17 45.17 43.31
N ALA A 37 51.05 46.32 42.65
CA ALA A 37 49.90 46.66 41.81
C ALA A 37 50.02 46.14 40.38
N SER A 38 51.24 45.83 39.85
CA SER A 38 51.47 45.39 38.49
C SER A 38 51.33 43.87 38.34
N VAL A 39 51.62 43.10 39.41
CA VAL A 39 51.51 41.65 39.43
C VAL A 39 50.07 41.22 39.45
N TYR A 40 49.20 41.94 40.17
CA TYR A 40 47.75 41.64 40.17
C TYR A 40 47.09 41.95 38.82
N ARG A 41 47.50 43.00 38.13
CA ARG A 41 46.98 43.37 36.81
C ARG A 41 47.44 42.40 35.69
N LYS A 42 48.62 41.79 35.79
CA LYS A 42 49.13 40.78 34.83
C LYS A 42 48.44 39.44 35.04
N LYS A 43 48.23 39.00 36.31
CA LYS A 43 47.50 37.75 36.62
C LYS A 43 46.04 37.78 36.16
N SER A 44 45.38 38.94 36.26
CA SER A 44 43.98 39.07 35.80
C SER A 44 43.85 39.01 34.26
N LYS A 45 44.81 39.55 33.50
CA LYS A 45 44.80 39.46 32.03
C LYS A 45 45.08 38.06 31.52
N THR A 46 46.00 37.32 32.15
CA THR A 46 46.29 35.92 31.80
C THR A 46 45.12 35.00 32.14
N LEU A 47 44.43 35.25 33.24
CA LEU A 47 43.25 34.49 33.63
C LEU A 47 42.08 34.74 32.67
N LEU A 48 41.92 36.00 32.22
CA LEU A 48 40.91 36.36 31.22
C LEU A 48 41.19 35.73 29.86
N ILE A 49 42.45 35.73 29.42
CA ILE A 49 42.86 35.05 28.17
C ILE A 49 42.64 33.54 28.28
N ALA A 50 42.96 32.89 29.39
CA ALA A 50 42.72 31.47 29.63
C ALA A 50 41.24 31.12 29.57
N LEU A 51 40.36 31.99 30.17
CA LEU A 51 38.91 31.82 30.09
C LEU A 51 38.36 31.96 28.67
N ILE A 52 38.87 32.91 27.88
CA ILE A 52 38.48 33.08 26.47
C ILE A 52 38.92 31.88 25.65
N VAL A 53 40.13 31.37 25.82
CA VAL A 53 40.63 30.17 25.13
C VAL A 53 39.79 28.96 25.50
N LEU A 54 39.42 28.78 26.78
CA LEU A 54 38.56 27.71 27.24
C LEU A 54 37.16 27.84 26.62
N ALA A 55 36.58 29.02 26.62
CA ALA A 55 35.29 29.25 25.99
C ALA A 55 35.29 28.94 24.48
N CYS A 56 36.33 29.40 23.77
CA CYS A 56 36.53 29.05 22.36
C CYS A 56 36.66 27.54 22.14
N ALA A 57 37.43 26.84 22.98
CA ALA A 57 37.60 25.39 22.91
C ALA A 57 36.27 24.67 23.11
N VAL A 58 35.44 25.10 24.07
CA VAL A 58 34.11 24.55 24.30
C VAL A 58 33.19 24.77 23.10
N VAL A 59 33.20 25.97 22.52
CA VAL A 59 32.38 26.28 21.31
C VAL A 59 32.84 25.43 20.14
N PHE A 60 34.16 25.29 19.91
CA PHE A 60 34.67 24.38 18.86
C PHE A 60 34.30 22.93 19.11
N PHE A 61 34.35 22.44 20.33
CA PHE A 61 33.96 21.09 20.69
C PHE A 61 32.47 20.85 20.46
N LEU A 62 31.60 21.79 20.85
CA LEU A 62 30.15 21.71 20.58
C LEU A 62 29.86 21.75 19.08
N ALA A 63 30.52 22.61 18.33
CA ALA A 63 30.40 22.66 16.86
C ALA A 63 30.88 21.36 16.21
N PHE A 64 31.96 20.78 16.69
CA PHE A 64 32.44 19.47 16.24
C PHE A 64 31.45 18.35 16.53
N LEU A 65 30.89 18.29 17.75
CA LEU A 65 29.87 17.32 18.10
C LEU A 65 28.62 17.46 17.24
N PHE A 66 28.22 18.70 16.96
CA PHE A 66 27.07 18.97 16.08
C PHE A 66 27.35 18.53 14.65
N ALA A 67 28.51 18.86 14.11
CA ALA A 67 28.96 18.44 12.77
C ALA A 67 29.06 16.90 12.68
N TYR A 68 29.67 16.26 13.68
CA TYR A 68 29.78 14.81 13.76
C TYR A 68 28.40 14.12 13.77
N ARG A 69 27.46 14.63 14.59
CA ARG A 69 26.08 14.10 14.61
C ARG A 69 25.41 14.28 13.25
N LYS A 70 25.58 15.43 12.60
CA LYS A 70 25.00 15.71 11.29
C LYS A 70 25.56 14.79 10.20
N ILE A 71 26.87 14.57 10.18
CA ILE A 71 27.54 13.66 9.25
C ILE A 71 27.11 12.20 9.50
N LYS A 72 27.12 11.76 10.77
CA LYS A 72 26.67 10.40 11.13
C LYS A 72 25.24 10.15 10.70
N ASN A 73 24.33 11.10 10.95
CA ASN A 73 22.93 11.02 10.53
C ASN A 73 22.77 11.01 9.00
N TYR A 74 23.59 11.79 8.29
CA TYR A 74 23.59 11.83 6.82
C TYR A 74 24.03 10.49 6.23
N LEU A 75 25.16 9.94 6.70
CA LEU A 75 25.68 8.65 6.25
C LEU A 75 24.68 7.51 6.53
N TYR A 76 24.08 7.48 7.71
CA TYR A 76 23.07 6.49 8.05
C TYR A 76 21.85 6.61 7.15
N THR A 77 21.32 7.82 6.94
CA THR A 77 20.14 8.03 6.10
C THR A 77 20.44 7.65 4.64
N SER A 78 21.62 7.97 4.14
CA SER A 78 22.04 7.60 2.78
C SER A 78 22.15 6.09 2.59
N SER A 79 22.79 5.37 3.53
CA SER A 79 22.88 3.91 3.48
C SER A 79 21.54 3.22 3.62
N SER A 80 20.65 3.75 4.48
CA SER A 80 19.30 3.21 4.66
C SER A 80 18.43 3.42 3.41
N VAL A 81 18.52 4.57 2.74
CA VAL A 81 17.79 4.82 1.48
C VAL A 81 18.31 3.92 0.36
N PHE A 82 19.62 3.72 0.28
CA PHE A 82 20.20 2.80 -0.70
C PHE A 82 19.70 1.36 -0.49
N SER A 83 19.81 0.85 0.74
CA SER A 83 19.32 -0.48 1.09
C SER A 83 17.81 -0.64 0.83
N LEU A 84 17.02 0.38 1.19
CA LEU A 84 15.58 0.42 0.94
C LEU A 84 15.25 0.27 -0.56
N THR A 85 15.97 1.03 -1.43
CA THR A 85 15.73 0.97 -2.88
C THR A 85 16.21 -0.33 -3.51
N GLU A 86 17.26 -0.94 -2.99
CA GLU A 86 17.72 -2.27 -3.40
C GLU A 86 16.69 -3.35 -3.09
N LYS A 87 16.20 -3.36 -1.84
CA LYS A 87 15.17 -4.31 -1.39
C LYS A 87 13.86 -4.11 -2.15
N TRP A 88 13.46 -2.87 -2.40
CA TRP A 88 12.29 -2.58 -3.23
C TRP A 88 12.41 -3.16 -4.65
N LYS A 89 13.58 -3.01 -5.30
CA LYS A 89 13.83 -3.59 -6.63
C LYS A 89 13.83 -5.12 -6.63
N ALA A 90 14.17 -5.72 -5.50
CA ALA A 90 14.13 -7.17 -5.30
C ALA A 90 12.73 -7.69 -4.91
N TYR A 91 11.72 -6.81 -4.81
CA TYR A 91 10.37 -7.14 -4.35
C TYR A 91 10.32 -7.75 -2.93
N ASP A 92 11.34 -7.46 -2.11
CA ASP A 92 11.44 -7.90 -0.71
C ASP A 92 10.69 -6.90 0.19
N TYR A 93 9.36 -7.01 0.19
CA TYR A 93 8.49 -6.05 0.86
C TYR A 93 8.60 -6.09 2.38
N GLU A 94 8.89 -7.25 2.98
CA GLU A 94 9.16 -7.38 4.41
C GLU A 94 10.40 -6.56 4.81
N ALA A 95 11.52 -6.73 4.11
CA ALA A 95 12.72 -5.97 4.39
C ALA A 95 12.52 -4.46 4.16
N VAL A 96 11.75 -4.06 3.13
CA VAL A 96 11.40 -2.64 2.90
C VAL A 96 10.60 -2.09 4.06
N TYR A 97 9.63 -2.85 4.56
CA TYR A 97 8.81 -2.48 5.71
C TYR A 97 9.66 -2.27 6.96
N GLU A 98 10.53 -3.22 7.31
CA GLU A 98 11.43 -3.12 8.46
C GLU A 98 12.38 -1.92 8.36
N ILE A 99 13.08 -1.77 7.23
CA ILE A 99 14.02 -0.66 7.03
C ILE A 99 13.30 0.69 7.13
N SER A 100 12.13 0.80 6.49
CA SER A 100 11.34 2.04 6.53
C SER A 100 10.78 2.34 7.92
N SER A 101 10.37 1.33 8.70
CA SER A 101 9.96 1.46 10.10
C SER A 101 11.08 2.07 10.95
N HIS A 102 12.29 1.51 10.89
CA HIS A 102 13.46 2.05 11.59
C HIS A 102 13.84 3.47 11.14
N MET A 103 13.60 3.81 9.88
CA MET A 103 13.80 5.17 9.39
C MET A 103 12.76 6.13 10.00
N LEU A 104 11.50 5.69 10.14
CA LEU A 104 10.40 6.48 10.71
C LEU A 104 10.56 6.69 12.22
N GLU A 105 11.08 5.71 12.98
CA GLU A 105 11.43 5.89 14.39
C GLU A 105 12.37 7.09 14.63
N ARG A 106 13.31 7.32 13.70
CA ARG A 106 14.28 8.43 13.78
C ARG A 106 13.77 9.72 13.16
N LYS A 107 13.02 9.63 12.09
CA LYS A 107 12.47 10.75 11.33
C LYS A 107 11.03 10.44 10.91
N PRO A 108 10.04 10.67 11.80
CA PRO A 108 8.64 10.29 11.58
C PRO A 108 8.01 10.88 10.32
N PHE A 109 8.51 12.02 9.84
CA PHE A 109 8.00 12.71 8.64
C PHE A 109 8.96 12.63 7.45
N SER A 110 9.81 11.61 7.40
CA SER A 110 10.64 11.35 6.21
C SER A 110 9.76 10.93 5.04
N ASN A 111 9.60 11.79 4.03
CA ASN A 111 8.75 11.50 2.87
C ASN A 111 9.15 10.18 2.17
N THR A 112 10.46 9.93 1.99
CA THR A 112 10.96 8.68 1.42
C THR A 112 10.54 7.47 2.26
N ALA A 113 10.76 7.53 3.59
CA ALA A 113 10.41 6.43 4.47
C ALA A 113 8.89 6.19 4.49
N LEU A 114 8.08 7.24 4.59
CA LEU A 114 6.61 7.16 4.55
C LEU A 114 6.11 6.55 3.23
N THR A 115 6.71 6.94 2.10
CA THR A 115 6.33 6.41 0.79
C THR A 115 6.58 4.91 0.69
N TYR A 116 7.81 4.48 1.00
CA TYR A 116 8.17 3.07 0.89
C TYR A 116 7.49 2.21 1.95
N HIS A 117 7.30 2.74 3.16
CA HIS A 117 6.56 2.07 4.22
C HIS A 117 5.09 1.86 3.80
N GLY A 118 4.44 2.90 3.28
CA GLY A 118 3.08 2.78 2.77
C GLY A 118 2.95 1.80 1.60
N TYR A 119 3.94 1.76 0.70
CA TYR A 119 3.92 0.82 -0.42
C TYR A 119 4.15 -0.62 0.05
N SER A 120 5.15 -0.86 0.92
CA SER A 120 5.40 -2.21 1.44
C SER A 120 4.24 -2.72 2.27
N SER A 121 3.65 -1.90 3.14
CA SER A 121 2.43 -2.25 3.88
C SER A 121 1.29 -2.64 2.94
N PHE A 122 1.09 -1.92 1.83
CA PHE A 122 0.08 -2.28 0.84
C PHE A 122 0.33 -3.68 0.23
N TYR A 123 1.56 -3.98 -0.20
CA TYR A 123 1.87 -5.29 -0.80
C TYR A 123 1.81 -6.41 0.23
N LEU A 124 2.24 -6.17 1.47
CA LEU A 124 2.07 -7.12 2.57
C LEU A 124 0.59 -7.38 2.85
N ALA A 125 -0.25 -6.34 2.85
CA ALA A 125 -1.69 -6.50 3.03
C ALA A 125 -2.34 -7.41 1.98
N VAL A 126 -1.98 -7.20 0.71
CA VAL A 126 -2.56 -7.97 -0.42
C VAL A 126 -2.09 -9.44 -0.40
N SER A 127 -0.93 -9.72 0.17
CA SER A 127 -0.41 -11.10 0.30
C SER A 127 -1.00 -11.87 1.49
N GLN A 128 -1.71 -11.21 2.43
CA GLN A 128 -2.30 -11.85 3.61
C GLN A 128 -3.57 -12.62 3.26
N THR A 129 -3.71 -13.79 3.86
CA THR A 129 -4.97 -14.55 3.90
C THR A 129 -5.82 -14.20 5.13
N ASP A 130 -5.20 -13.71 6.21
CA ASP A 130 -5.89 -13.21 7.39
C ASP A 130 -6.41 -11.79 7.15
N THR A 131 -7.74 -11.65 7.21
CA THR A 131 -8.43 -10.38 6.98
C THR A 131 -8.04 -9.30 8.00
N SER A 132 -7.80 -9.68 9.26
CA SER A 132 -7.44 -8.73 10.32
C SER A 132 -6.02 -8.18 10.12
N LEU A 133 -5.07 -9.04 9.76
CA LEU A 133 -3.72 -8.63 9.41
C LEU A 133 -3.70 -7.77 8.14
N SER A 134 -4.45 -8.19 7.11
CA SER A 134 -4.60 -7.40 5.88
C SER A 134 -5.15 -6.00 6.17
N GLN A 135 -6.17 -5.91 7.01
CA GLN A 135 -6.75 -4.62 7.41
C GLN A 135 -5.72 -3.74 8.14
N GLY A 136 -4.95 -4.30 9.08
CA GLY A 136 -3.91 -3.56 9.81
C GLY A 136 -2.87 -2.95 8.86
N TYR A 137 -2.35 -3.74 7.94
CA TYR A 137 -1.40 -3.27 6.93
C TYR A 137 -2.01 -2.23 5.97
N LEU A 138 -3.30 -2.36 5.60
CA LEU A 138 -3.98 -1.35 4.76
C LEU A 138 -4.18 -0.04 5.49
N ASP A 139 -4.47 -0.06 6.80
CA ASP A 139 -4.57 1.13 7.62
C ASP A 139 -3.23 1.87 7.67
N GLU A 140 -2.17 1.15 7.87
CA GLU A 140 -0.81 1.67 7.90
C GLU A 140 -0.39 2.23 6.52
N ALA A 141 -0.68 1.49 5.44
CA ALA A 141 -0.43 1.92 4.07
C ALA A 141 -1.13 3.26 3.77
N VAL A 142 -2.43 3.36 4.07
CA VAL A 142 -3.22 4.58 3.86
C VAL A 142 -2.66 5.74 4.67
N ASN A 143 -2.37 5.53 5.96
CA ASN A 143 -1.86 6.58 6.84
C ASN A 143 -0.51 7.11 6.36
N CYS A 144 0.44 6.22 6.08
CA CYS A 144 1.77 6.61 5.62
C CYS A 144 1.74 7.30 4.25
N MET A 145 0.97 6.77 3.29
CA MET A 145 0.87 7.40 1.97
C MET A 145 0.15 8.76 2.00
N ARG A 146 -0.84 8.96 2.88
CA ARG A 146 -1.49 10.27 3.08
C ARG A 146 -0.51 11.28 3.66
N LEU A 147 0.30 10.89 4.66
CA LEU A 147 1.34 11.75 5.22
C LEU A 147 2.43 12.06 4.18
N ALA A 148 2.84 11.05 3.40
CA ALA A 148 3.80 11.24 2.31
C ALA A 148 3.27 12.24 1.27
N LEU A 149 1.99 12.14 0.91
CA LEU A 149 1.35 13.00 -0.09
C LEU A 149 1.39 14.49 0.31
N PHE A 150 1.29 14.79 1.62
CA PHE A 150 1.29 16.15 2.12
C PHE A 150 2.59 16.93 1.81
N SER A 151 3.74 16.24 1.76
CA SER A 151 5.06 16.82 1.50
C SER A 151 5.74 16.25 0.25
N ALA A 152 4.99 15.55 -0.61
CA ALA A 152 5.52 14.92 -1.79
C ALA A 152 5.99 15.92 -2.86
N LYS A 153 7.06 15.57 -3.57
CA LYS A 153 7.43 16.27 -4.80
C LYS A 153 6.32 16.07 -5.84
N LYS A 154 6.07 17.08 -6.67
CA LYS A 154 5.02 17.04 -7.71
C LYS A 154 5.07 15.80 -8.60
N SER A 155 6.27 15.32 -8.93
CA SER A 155 6.47 14.11 -9.75
C SER A 155 6.04 12.80 -9.07
N LEU A 156 5.98 12.76 -7.74
CA LEU A 156 5.59 11.57 -6.96
C LEU A 156 4.09 11.55 -6.64
N VAL A 157 3.43 12.71 -6.66
CA VAL A 157 2.02 12.87 -6.31
C VAL A 157 1.10 11.90 -7.07
N PRO A 158 1.20 11.77 -8.41
CA PRO A 158 0.29 10.91 -9.15
C PRO A 158 0.44 9.43 -8.79
N GLN A 159 1.67 8.97 -8.52
CA GLN A 159 1.93 7.61 -8.08
C GLN A 159 1.38 7.33 -6.68
N LEU A 160 1.56 8.27 -5.74
CA LEU A 160 0.98 8.15 -4.39
C LEU A 160 -0.55 8.12 -4.43
N GLN A 161 -1.16 8.94 -5.29
CA GLN A 161 -2.61 8.94 -5.50
C GLN A 161 -3.10 7.59 -6.03
N TYR A 162 -2.41 7.03 -7.03
CA TYR A 162 -2.72 5.70 -7.56
C TYR A 162 -2.65 4.62 -6.47
N MET A 163 -1.56 4.59 -5.71
CA MET A 163 -1.40 3.61 -4.64
C MET A 163 -2.42 3.78 -3.51
N LEU A 164 -2.77 5.02 -3.15
CA LEU A 164 -3.86 5.31 -2.22
C LEU A 164 -5.22 4.82 -2.75
N GLY A 165 -5.49 5.04 -4.02
CA GLY A 165 -6.71 4.54 -4.66
C GLY A 165 -6.82 3.03 -4.56
N LYS A 166 -5.74 2.30 -4.86
CA LYS A 166 -5.69 0.84 -4.69
C LYS A 166 -5.83 0.42 -3.22
N ALA A 167 -5.14 1.08 -2.31
CA ALA A 167 -5.24 0.76 -0.88
C ALA A 167 -6.67 0.92 -0.35
N TYR A 168 -7.37 1.99 -0.73
CA TYR A 168 -8.78 2.17 -0.38
C TYR A 168 -9.69 1.15 -1.04
N PHE A 169 -9.42 0.77 -2.29
CA PHE A 169 -10.16 -0.30 -2.95
C PHE A 169 -10.04 -1.62 -2.18
N TYR A 170 -8.82 -2.06 -1.87
CA TYR A 170 -8.62 -3.29 -1.10
C TYR A 170 -9.21 -3.17 0.32
N LYS A 171 -9.09 -2.03 0.96
CA LYS A 171 -9.71 -1.79 2.26
C LYS A 171 -11.24 -1.94 2.22
N ASN A 172 -11.88 -1.50 1.13
CA ASN A 172 -13.32 -1.70 0.91
C ASN A 172 -13.70 -3.20 0.80
N THR A 173 -12.78 -4.07 0.41
CA THR A 173 -13.05 -5.53 0.30
C THR A 173 -12.89 -6.28 1.61
N VAL A 174 -12.07 -5.78 2.53
CA VAL A 174 -11.73 -6.47 3.80
C VAL A 174 -12.42 -5.89 5.03
N THR A 175 -13.14 -4.77 4.89
CA THR A 175 -13.85 -4.13 6.01
C THR A 175 -15.35 -4.02 5.74
N SER A 176 -16.13 -3.84 6.81
CA SER A 176 -17.56 -3.53 6.70
C SER A 176 -17.86 -2.06 6.39
N PHE A 177 -16.83 -1.21 6.34
CA PHE A 177 -16.97 0.21 5.99
C PHE A 177 -16.81 0.43 4.50
N TYR A 178 -17.49 1.46 3.97
CA TYR A 178 -17.42 1.80 2.55
C TYR A 178 -16.26 2.75 2.27
N TYR A 179 -15.35 2.32 1.41
CA TYR A 179 -14.18 3.10 0.98
C TYR A 179 -14.10 3.27 -0.54
N ALA A 180 -15.11 2.78 -1.27
CA ALA A 180 -15.13 2.82 -2.73
C ALA A 180 -15.13 4.24 -3.30
N ASP A 181 -15.71 5.21 -2.61
CA ASP A 181 -15.69 6.63 -2.96
C ASP A 181 -14.28 7.22 -2.85
N LEU A 182 -13.53 6.88 -1.80
CA LEU A 182 -12.14 7.30 -1.64
C LEU A 182 -11.22 6.61 -2.66
N ALA A 183 -11.44 5.32 -2.93
CA ALA A 183 -10.74 4.61 -3.99
C ALA A 183 -10.91 5.33 -5.33
N LEU A 184 -12.16 5.61 -5.72
CA LEU A 184 -12.48 6.32 -6.94
C LEU A 184 -11.86 7.72 -6.99
N LYS A 185 -11.97 8.49 -5.90
CA LYS A 185 -11.37 9.82 -5.79
C LYS A 185 -9.89 9.81 -6.10
N TYR A 186 -9.14 8.94 -5.44
CA TYR A 186 -7.69 8.91 -5.60
C TYR A 186 -7.24 8.31 -6.95
N LEU A 187 -7.97 7.34 -7.51
CA LEU A 187 -7.72 6.82 -8.85
C LEU A 187 -7.98 7.88 -9.92
N SER A 188 -9.07 8.66 -9.80
CA SER A 188 -9.37 9.77 -10.70
C SER A 188 -8.27 10.84 -10.62
N LEU A 189 -7.88 11.25 -9.42
CA LEU A 189 -6.78 12.22 -9.23
C LEU A 189 -5.46 11.72 -9.85
N ALA A 190 -5.14 10.43 -9.70
CA ALA A 190 -3.95 9.86 -10.32
C ALA A 190 -4.01 9.94 -11.85
N LYS A 191 -5.15 9.58 -12.44
CA LYS A 191 -5.40 9.65 -13.90
C LYS A 191 -5.30 11.09 -14.40
N ASP A 192 -5.97 12.03 -13.73
CA ASP A 192 -6.00 13.46 -14.09
C ASP A 192 -4.61 14.11 -13.96
N ASN A 193 -3.81 13.67 -13.01
CA ASN A 193 -2.41 14.10 -12.84
C ASN A 193 -1.43 13.34 -13.75
N GLY A 194 -1.93 12.55 -14.71
CA GLY A 194 -1.16 11.93 -15.76
C GLY A 194 -0.44 10.63 -15.39
N TYR A 195 -0.83 9.96 -14.28
CA TYR A 195 -0.30 8.63 -13.98
C TYR A 195 -0.85 7.59 -14.96
N LYS A 196 0.05 6.87 -15.60
CA LYS A 196 -0.30 5.86 -16.60
C LYS A 196 -0.15 4.47 -16.01
N ALA A 197 -1.25 3.85 -15.62
CA ALA A 197 -1.32 2.45 -15.25
C ALA A 197 -2.55 1.82 -15.92
N ASN A 198 -2.35 0.67 -16.57
CA ASN A 198 -3.39 0.02 -17.38
C ASN A 198 -4.55 -0.54 -16.53
N ASP A 199 -4.36 -0.67 -15.22
CA ASP A 199 -5.36 -1.18 -14.28
C ASP A 199 -6.23 -0.08 -13.63
N ILE A 200 -5.94 1.20 -13.86
CA ILE A 200 -6.76 2.30 -13.32
C ILE A 200 -8.23 2.17 -13.73
N PRO A 201 -8.57 2.01 -15.03
CA PRO A 201 -9.97 1.91 -15.43
C PRO A 201 -10.68 0.69 -14.82
N GLU A 202 -9.98 -0.43 -14.65
CA GLU A 202 -10.52 -1.63 -14.01
C GLU A 202 -10.88 -1.36 -12.53
N TYR A 203 -9.95 -0.80 -11.73
CA TYR A 203 -10.23 -0.44 -10.34
C TYR A 203 -11.29 0.65 -10.20
N MET A 204 -11.37 1.61 -11.13
CA MET A 204 -12.46 2.58 -11.17
C MET A 204 -13.79 1.90 -11.45
N GLY A 205 -13.86 0.98 -12.41
CA GLY A 205 -15.06 0.21 -12.71
C GLY A 205 -15.54 -0.61 -11.51
N LEU A 206 -14.65 -1.30 -10.81
CA LEU A 206 -14.95 -2.04 -9.59
C LEU A 206 -15.45 -1.11 -8.46
N SER A 207 -14.84 0.07 -8.32
CA SER A 207 -15.27 1.05 -7.32
C SER A 207 -16.65 1.63 -7.64
N TYR A 208 -16.94 1.93 -8.91
CA TYR A 208 -18.29 2.33 -9.35
C TYR A 208 -19.34 1.23 -9.13
N ALA A 209 -18.97 -0.04 -9.40
CA ALA A 209 -19.84 -1.18 -9.13
C ALA A 209 -20.19 -1.31 -7.64
N ALA A 210 -19.21 -1.09 -6.75
CA ALA A 210 -19.41 -1.08 -5.29
C ALA A 210 -20.28 0.09 -4.81
N LEU A 211 -20.22 1.23 -5.51
CA LEU A 211 -21.07 2.41 -5.23
C LEU A 211 -22.49 2.30 -5.84
N GLY A 212 -22.84 1.17 -6.47
CA GLY A 212 -24.13 1.00 -7.11
C GLY A 212 -24.33 1.88 -8.36
N LYS A 213 -23.23 2.22 -9.07
CA LYS A 213 -23.21 3.03 -10.30
C LYS A 213 -22.86 2.16 -11.50
N PRO A 214 -23.78 1.30 -11.98
CA PRO A 214 -23.48 0.31 -12.99
C PRO A 214 -23.12 0.90 -14.37
N MET A 215 -23.68 2.03 -14.77
CA MET A 215 -23.38 2.62 -16.08
C MET A 215 -21.97 3.20 -16.12
N GLU A 216 -21.54 3.89 -15.07
CA GLU A 216 -20.18 4.41 -14.92
C GLU A 216 -19.16 3.25 -14.79
N SER A 217 -19.57 2.17 -14.14
CA SER A 217 -18.78 0.94 -14.03
C SER A 217 -18.57 0.31 -15.41
N ILE A 218 -19.63 0.17 -16.22
CA ILE A 218 -19.55 -0.34 -17.61
C ILE A 218 -18.61 0.54 -18.46
N SER A 219 -18.74 1.85 -18.37
CA SER A 219 -17.87 2.78 -19.09
C SER A 219 -16.40 2.59 -18.74
N SER A 220 -16.09 2.49 -17.45
CA SER A 220 -14.72 2.27 -16.97
C SER A 220 -14.17 0.90 -17.36
N PHE A 221 -14.98 -0.15 -17.27
CA PHE A 221 -14.58 -1.50 -17.71
C PHE A 221 -14.38 -1.56 -19.24
N THR A 222 -15.18 -0.84 -20.01
CA THR A 222 -15.01 -0.76 -21.48
C THR A 222 -13.66 -0.09 -21.81
N GLU A 223 -13.28 0.97 -21.09
CA GLU A 223 -11.94 1.57 -21.20
C GLU A 223 -10.85 0.55 -20.85
N ALA A 224 -11.04 -0.23 -19.76
CA ALA A 224 -10.09 -1.26 -19.36
C ALA A 224 -9.92 -2.35 -20.43
N LEU A 225 -11.00 -2.76 -21.10
CA LEU A 225 -10.96 -3.74 -22.21
C LEU A 225 -10.08 -3.31 -23.37
N LEU A 226 -10.03 -1.99 -23.67
CA LEU A 226 -9.17 -1.46 -24.73
C LEU A 226 -7.68 -1.57 -24.39
N LEU A 227 -7.34 -1.66 -23.11
CA LEU A 227 -5.97 -1.77 -22.63
C LEU A 227 -5.54 -3.22 -22.40
N ARG A 228 -6.42 -4.02 -21.85
CA ARG A 228 -6.19 -5.44 -21.57
C ARG A 228 -7.52 -6.17 -21.43
N GLU A 229 -7.68 -7.23 -22.19
CA GLU A 229 -8.82 -8.14 -22.03
C GLU A 229 -8.49 -9.25 -21.02
N SER A 230 -9.48 -9.60 -20.18
CA SER A 230 -9.44 -10.73 -19.27
C SER A 230 -10.85 -11.27 -19.03
N ASP A 231 -10.96 -12.57 -18.76
CA ASP A 231 -12.26 -13.20 -18.49
C ASP A 231 -12.92 -12.61 -17.23
N SER A 232 -12.14 -12.23 -16.22
CA SER A 232 -12.63 -11.54 -15.02
C SER A 232 -13.25 -10.18 -15.33
N LEU A 233 -12.69 -9.46 -16.30
CA LEU A 233 -13.24 -8.18 -16.73
C LEU A 233 -14.54 -8.37 -17.54
N LEU A 234 -14.59 -9.37 -18.43
CA LEU A 234 -15.80 -9.70 -19.20
C LEU A 234 -16.96 -10.08 -18.28
N ILE A 235 -16.71 -10.89 -17.23
CA ILE A 235 -17.76 -11.26 -16.28
C ILE A 235 -18.24 -10.06 -15.44
N SER A 236 -17.31 -9.16 -15.05
CA SER A 236 -17.65 -7.93 -14.32
C SER A 236 -18.55 -7.03 -15.15
N ILE A 237 -18.26 -6.90 -16.45
CA ILE A 237 -19.11 -6.14 -17.38
C ILE A 237 -20.49 -6.79 -17.51
N ALA A 238 -20.55 -8.11 -17.68
CA ALA A 238 -21.81 -8.84 -17.81
C ALA A 238 -22.71 -8.65 -16.57
N GLU A 239 -22.11 -8.67 -15.38
CA GLU A 239 -22.84 -8.42 -14.13
C GLU A 239 -23.45 -7.00 -14.07
N GLN A 240 -22.72 -5.98 -14.55
CA GLN A 240 -23.26 -4.61 -14.56
C GLN A 240 -24.36 -4.46 -15.62
N TYR A 241 -24.21 -5.07 -16.81
CA TYR A 241 -25.27 -5.09 -17.81
C TYR A 241 -26.54 -5.81 -17.30
N TYR A 242 -26.36 -6.90 -16.57
CA TYR A 242 -27.51 -7.59 -15.95
C TYR A 242 -28.21 -6.70 -14.91
N LYS A 243 -27.44 -6.01 -14.04
CA LYS A 243 -27.99 -5.07 -13.04
C LYS A 243 -28.81 -3.93 -13.64
N VAL A 244 -28.48 -3.47 -14.85
CA VAL A 244 -29.24 -2.42 -15.55
C VAL A 244 -30.34 -2.98 -16.45
N GLY A 245 -30.59 -4.29 -16.42
CA GLY A 245 -31.63 -4.95 -17.19
C GLY A 245 -31.28 -5.17 -18.67
N GLN A 246 -30.03 -4.90 -19.08
CA GLN A 246 -29.56 -5.14 -20.45
C GLN A 246 -29.09 -6.60 -20.62
N THR A 247 -30.06 -7.52 -20.46
CA THR A 247 -29.77 -8.96 -20.40
C THR A 247 -29.15 -9.48 -21.71
N SER A 248 -29.54 -8.95 -22.87
CA SER A 248 -28.96 -9.35 -24.16
C SER A 248 -27.47 -9.04 -24.23
N ALA A 249 -27.03 -7.87 -23.78
CA ALA A 249 -25.62 -7.51 -23.72
C ALA A 249 -24.88 -8.41 -22.70
N ALA A 250 -25.43 -8.60 -21.50
CA ALA A 250 -24.88 -9.48 -20.50
C ALA A 250 -24.63 -10.90 -21.04
N LYS A 251 -25.65 -11.49 -21.70
CA LYS A 251 -25.53 -12.84 -22.32
C LYS A 251 -24.41 -12.93 -23.33
N GLN A 252 -24.14 -11.91 -24.15
CA GLN A 252 -23.04 -11.93 -25.13
C GLN A 252 -21.68 -12.13 -24.46
N TYR A 253 -21.39 -11.39 -23.40
CA TYR A 253 -20.14 -11.55 -22.63
C TYR A 253 -20.08 -12.91 -21.94
N LEU A 254 -21.20 -13.38 -21.36
CA LEU A 254 -21.25 -14.66 -20.65
C LEU A 254 -21.06 -15.86 -21.58
N TYR A 255 -21.68 -15.84 -22.79
CA TYR A 255 -21.46 -16.87 -23.80
C TYR A 255 -20.02 -16.91 -24.28
N ARG A 256 -19.38 -15.75 -24.42
CA ARG A 256 -17.99 -15.67 -24.79
C ARG A 256 -17.10 -16.34 -23.73
N ILE A 257 -17.31 -16.04 -22.45
CA ILE A 257 -16.59 -16.70 -21.34
C ILE A 257 -16.85 -18.21 -21.38
N LYS A 258 -18.11 -18.64 -21.49
CA LYS A 258 -18.48 -20.06 -21.51
C LYS A 258 -17.80 -20.84 -22.65
N LYS A 259 -17.55 -20.16 -23.79
CA LYS A 259 -16.97 -20.80 -24.99
C LYS A 259 -15.44 -20.75 -25.00
N GLU A 260 -14.83 -19.65 -24.53
CA GLU A 260 -13.42 -19.32 -24.81
C GLU A 260 -12.53 -19.40 -23.56
N SER A 261 -13.10 -19.27 -22.35
CA SER A 261 -12.33 -19.28 -21.11
C SER A 261 -11.79 -20.67 -20.78
N SER A 262 -10.52 -20.70 -20.36
CA SER A 262 -9.88 -21.87 -19.75
C SER A 262 -10.04 -21.91 -18.22
N ASP A 263 -10.54 -20.84 -17.61
CA ASP A 263 -10.79 -20.77 -16.16
C ASP A 263 -12.16 -21.38 -15.84
N GLU A 264 -12.13 -22.61 -15.31
CA GLU A 264 -13.36 -23.34 -14.99
C GLU A 264 -14.22 -22.61 -13.95
N LEU A 265 -13.63 -21.88 -12.99
CA LEU A 265 -14.40 -21.12 -11.98
C LEU A 265 -15.17 -19.98 -12.64
N LEU A 266 -14.54 -19.26 -13.56
CA LEU A 266 -15.21 -18.18 -14.30
C LEU A 266 -16.28 -18.72 -15.25
N VAL A 267 -16.05 -19.88 -15.88
CA VAL A 267 -17.07 -20.56 -16.69
C VAL A 267 -18.29 -20.94 -15.83
N LEU A 268 -18.09 -21.53 -14.65
CA LEU A 268 -19.19 -21.86 -13.74
C LEU A 268 -19.96 -20.63 -13.27
N ARG A 269 -19.24 -19.52 -12.99
CA ARG A 269 -19.84 -18.24 -12.62
C ARG A 269 -20.66 -17.65 -13.77
N ALA A 270 -20.16 -17.71 -15.00
CA ALA A 270 -20.88 -17.27 -16.18
C ALA A 270 -22.16 -18.08 -16.41
N MET A 271 -22.09 -19.40 -16.24
CA MET A 271 -23.27 -20.27 -16.31
C MET A 271 -24.29 -19.94 -15.23
N GLY A 272 -23.86 -19.66 -13.99
CA GLY A 272 -24.74 -19.23 -12.89
C GLY A 272 -25.50 -17.94 -13.22
N LEU A 273 -24.79 -16.94 -13.80
CA LEU A 273 -25.40 -15.69 -14.26
C LEU A 273 -26.36 -15.91 -15.44
N LEU A 274 -26.02 -16.77 -16.41
CA LEU A 274 -26.94 -17.15 -17.50
C LEU A 274 -28.20 -17.80 -16.94
N GLY A 275 -28.07 -18.73 -15.99
CA GLY A 275 -29.18 -19.35 -15.31
C GLY A 275 -30.10 -18.34 -14.58
N ALA A 276 -29.50 -17.34 -13.92
CA ALA A 276 -30.25 -16.26 -13.27
C ALA A 276 -30.99 -15.38 -14.29
N ILE A 277 -30.34 -14.98 -15.39
CA ILE A 277 -30.94 -14.19 -16.48
C ILE A 277 -32.12 -14.96 -17.09
N TYR A 278 -31.92 -16.23 -17.43
CA TYR A 278 -33.01 -17.05 -17.96
C TYR A 278 -34.17 -17.25 -16.99
N THR A 279 -33.89 -17.34 -15.69
CA THR A 279 -34.92 -17.40 -14.66
C THR A 279 -35.78 -16.12 -14.64
N ASP A 280 -35.15 -14.95 -14.75
CA ASP A 280 -35.86 -13.66 -14.79
C ASP A 280 -36.62 -13.47 -16.14
N GLU A 281 -36.09 -13.97 -17.23
CA GLU A 281 -36.77 -14.02 -18.54
C GLU A 281 -37.88 -15.09 -18.61
N LYS A 282 -38.10 -15.86 -17.54
CA LYS A 282 -39.03 -17.01 -17.47
C LYS A 282 -38.72 -18.13 -18.46
N ASN A 283 -37.52 -18.19 -18.98
CA ASN A 283 -37.03 -19.31 -19.77
C ASN A 283 -36.48 -20.40 -18.82
N PHE A 284 -37.42 -21.08 -18.16
CA PHE A 284 -37.09 -22.03 -17.08
C PHE A 284 -36.35 -23.29 -17.58
N SER A 285 -36.53 -23.66 -18.84
CA SER A 285 -35.81 -24.79 -19.43
C SER A 285 -34.32 -24.53 -19.49
N ASP A 286 -33.94 -23.42 -20.09
CA ASP A 286 -32.53 -23.06 -20.25
C ASP A 286 -31.90 -22.70 -18.90
N ALA A 287 -32.64 -22.01 -18.02
CA ALA A 287 -32.18 -21.76 -16.67
C ALA A 287 -31.82 -23.04 -15.91
N LYS A 288 -32.72 -24.03 -15.96
CA LYS A 288 -32.49 -25.33 -15.33
C LYS A 288 -31.30 -26.05 -15.93
N ALA A 289 -31.16 -26.04 -17.24
CA ALA A 289 -30.04 -26.67 -17.93
C ALA A 289 -28.69 -26.10 -17.50
N GLU A 290 -28.58 -24.75 -17.34
CA GLU A 290 -27.34 -24.10 -16.87
C GLU A 290 -27.01 -24.55 -15.44
N PHE A 291 -27.96 -24.53 -14.50
CA PHE A 291 -27.70 -24.93 -13.13
C PHE A 291 -27.40 -26.42 -12.98
N GLU A 292 -28.09 -27.30 -13.74
CA GLU A 292 -27.81 -28.75 -13.74
C GLU A 292 -26.43 -29.04 -14.31
N GLU A 293 -26.00 -28.31 -15.34
CA GLU A 293 -24.65 -28.46 -15.91
C GLU A 293 -23.57 -28.01 -14.90
N ILE A 294 -23.82 -26.94 -14.12
CA ILE A 294 -22.91 -26.56 -13.00
C ILE A 294 -22.81 -27.73 -12.03
N LEU A 295 -23.94 -28.31 -11.61
CA LEU A 295 -23.96 -29.43 -10.66
C LEU A 295 -23.33 -30.71 -11.24
N ARG A 296 -23.35 -30.91 -12.54
CA ARG A 296 -22.66 -32.02 -13.22
C ARG A 296 -21.15 -31.86 -13.09
N LYS A 297 -20.64 -30.64 -13.23
CA LYS A 297 -19.21 -30.30 -13.10
C LYS A 297 -18.78 -30.23 -11.64
N ASN A 298 -19.57 -29.57 -10.80
CA ASN A 298 -19.31 -29.39 -9.38
C ASN A 298 -20.57 -29.70 -8.55
N LYS A 299 -20.66 -30.91 -8.05
CA LYS A 299 -21.80 -31.39 -7.24
C LYS A 299 -21.98 -30.62 -5.92
N ASN A 300 -20.94 -29.91 -5.46
CA ASN A 300 -20.95 -29.20 -4.22
C ASN A 300 -21.16 -27.69 -4.40
N SER A 301 -21.71 -27.24 -5.52
CA SER A 301 -22.04 -25.83 -5.75
C SER A 301 -23.28 -25.41 -4.99
N ALA A 302 -23.09 -24.71 -3.87
CA ALA A 302 -24.19 -24.11 -3.10
C ALA A 302 -24.96 -23.08 -3.93
N ASP A 303 -24.26 -22.27 -4.75
CA ASP A 303 -24.86 -21.26 -5.62
C ASP A 303 -25.78 -21.89 -6.69
N ALA A 304 -25.43 -23.04 -7.25
CA ALA A 304 -26.27 -23.72 -8.24
C ALA A 304 -27.55 -24.25 -7.60
N TYR A 305 -27.48 -24.84 -6.41
CA TYR A 305 -28.69 -25.23 -5.65
C TYR A 305 -29.53 -24.00 -5.28
N TYR A 306 -28.92 -22.90 -4.88
CA TYR A 306 -29.64 -21.65 -4.64
C TYR A 306 -30.36 -21.16 -5.90
N GLY A 307 -29.67 -21.15 -7.05
CA GLY A 307 -30.23 -20.78 -8.35
C GLY A 307 -31.43 -21.63 -8.75
N LEU A 308 -31.35 -22.99 -8.61
CA LEU A 308 -32.47 -23.89 -8.81
C LEU A 308 -33.63 -23.58 -7.87
N GLY A 309 -33.35 -23.23 -6.60
CA GLY A 309 -34.38 -22.83 -5.65
C GLY A 309 -35.12 -21.56 -6.10
N VAL A 310 -34.39 -20.54 -6.58
CA VAL A 310 -34.99 -19.31 -7.14
C VAL A 310 -35.80 -19.60 -8.40
N LEU A 311 -35.32 -20.48 -9.25
CA LEU A 311 -36.05 -20.93 -10.45
C LEU A 311 -37.38 -21.59 -10.05
N TYR A 312 -37.39 -22.53 -9.11
CA TYR A 312 -38.62 -23.21 -8.65
C TYR A 312 -39.59 -22.24 -7.96
N GLU A 313 -39.08 -21.27 -7.20
CA GLU A 313 -39.88 -20.18 -6.63
C GLU A 313 -40.60 -19.40 -7.74
N LYS A 314 -39.90 -19.00 -8.80
CA LYS A 314 -40.47 -18.28 -9.95
C LYS A 314 -41.53 -19.14 -10.73
N GLN A 315 -41.38 -20.43 -10.68
CA GLN A 315 -42.37 -21.37 -11.21
C GLN A 315 -43.58 -21.60 -10.28
N GLY A 316 -43.55 -21.10 -9.04
CA GLY A 316 -44.58 -21.31 -8.01
C GLY A 316 -44.43 -22.63 -7.23
N ASP A 317 -43.36 -23.43 -7.49
CA ASP A 317 -43.12 -24.70 -6.76
C ASP A 317 -42.29 -24.43 -5.49
N MET A 318 -42.92 -23.90 -4.46
CA MET A 318 -42.29 -23.56 -3.19
C MET A 318 -41.72 -24.78 -2.44
N VAL A 319 -42.27 -25.97 -2.68
CA VAL A 319 -41.77 -27.20 -2.03
C VAL A 319 -40.39 -27.53 -2.55
N LYS A 320 -40.22 -27.54 -3.88
CA LYS A 320 -38.92 -27.73 -4.49
C LYS A 320 -37.96 -26.58 -4.18
N ALA A 321 -38.43 -25.33 -4.25
CA ALA A 321 -37.59 -24.18 -3.93
C ALA A 321 -36.92 -24.28 -2.54
N ARG A 322 -37.72 -24.55 -1.51
CA ARG A 322 -37.21 -24.77 -0.14
C ARG A 322 -36.27 -25.96 -0.02
N SER A 323 -36.53 -27.03 -0.77
CA SER A 323 -35.65 -28.21 -0.81
C SER A 323 -34.26 -27.85 -1.34
N GLU A 324 -34.20 -27.13 -2.45
CA GLU A 324 -32.95 -26.74 -3.07
C GLU A 324 -32.15 -25.73 -2.19
N TRP A 325 -32.80 -24.73 -1.58
CA TRP A 325 -32.14 -23.82 -0.65
C TRP A 325 -31.59 -24.52 0.61
N ARG A 326 -32.27 -25.56 1.11
CA ARG A 326 -31.73 -26.39 2.20
C ARG A 326 -30.51 -27.21 1.76
N LYS A 327 -30.46 -27.69 0.50
CA LYS A 327 -29.26 -28.34 -0.04
C LYS A 327 -28.08 -27.36 -0.11
N ALA A 328 -28.32 -26.13 -0.57
CA ALA A 328 -27.30 -25.08 -0.55
C ALA A 328 -26.75 -24.84 0.85
N LEU A 329 -27.62 -24.75 1.88
CA LEU A 329 -27.19 -24.56 3.27
C LEU A 329 -26.47 -25.77 3.88
N LYS A 330 -26.73 -26.99 3.42
CA LYS A 330 -25.98 -28.17 3.83
C LYS A 330 -24.54 -28.13 3.34
N LEU A 331 -24.30 -27.51 2.17
CA LEU A 331 -22.97 -27.34 1.60
C LEU A 331 -22.25 -26.12 2.16
N GLN A 332 -22.99 -25.03 2.35
CA GLN A 332 -22.48 -23.77 2.88
C GLN A 332 -23.46 -23.19 3.90
N VAL A 333 -23.20 -23.43 5.19
CA VAL A 333 -24.10 -23.07 6.31
C VAL A 333 -24.44 -21.59 6.35
N ASN A 334 -23.52 -20.72 5.94
CA ASN A 334 -23.67 -19.28 5.91
C ASN A 334 -24.03 -18.72 4.52
N HIS A 335 -24.61 -19.52 3.62
CA HIS A 335 -25.03 -19.06 2.29
C HIS A 335 -26.14 -18.01 2.44
N SER A 336 -25.79 -16.73 2.29
CA SER A 336 -26.67 -15.59 2.60
C SER A 336 -27.97 -15.57 1.82
N GLY A 337 -27.93 -15.88 0.51
CA GLY A 337 -29.12 -15.92 -0.32
C GLY A 337 -30.13 -16.98 0.14
N SER A 338 -29.65 -18.19 0.47
CA SER A 338 -30.54 -19.27 0.96
C SER A 338 -31.10 -19.01 2.34
N LEU A 339 -30.29 -18.39 3.23
CA LEU A 339 -30.77 -17.95 4.56
C LEU A 339 -31.86 -16.90 4.42
N SER A 340 -31.64 -15.87 3.59
CA SER A 340 -32.64 -14.81 3.34
C SER A 340 -33.94 -15.40 2.81
N LYS A 341 -33.88 -16.24 1.78
CA LYS A 341 -35.07 -16.87 1.20
C LYS A 341 -35.83 -17.75 2.18
N LEU A 342 -35.17 -18.61 2.94
CA LEU A 342 -35.82 -19.46 3.92
C LEU A 342 -36.40 -18.66 5.09
N SER A 343 -35.80 -17.55 5.50
CA SER A 343 -36.31 -16.68 6.55
C SER A 343 -37.54 -15.88 6.10
N GLU A 344 -37.59 -15.45 4.84
CA GLU A 344 -38.72 -14.74 4.23
C GLU A 344 -40.01 -15.59 4.26
N TYR A 345 -39.88 -16.89 4.05
CA TYR A 345 -41.00 -17.85 4.03
C TYR A 345 -41.15 -18.64 5.32
N ALA A 346 -40.44 -18.34 6.38
CA ALA A 346 -40.62 -18.93 7.70
C ALA A 346 -41.73 -18.22 8.54
N LYS A 347 -42.15 -17.05 8.06
CA LYS A 347 -43.30 -16.30 8.64
C LYS A 347 -44.61 -16.77 8.02
#